data_97ce9146ef169f0798c0f9ae1aa2dc96
#
_entry.id   97ce9146ef169f0798c0f9ae1aa2dc96
#
_cell.length_a   1.000
_cell.length_b   1.000
_cell.length_c   1.000
_cell.angle_alpha   90.00
_cell.angle_beta   90.00
_cell.angle_gamma   90.00
#
_symmetry.space_group_name_H-M   'P 1'
#
loop_
_entity.id
_entity.type
_entity.pdbx_description
1 polymer ?
#
loop_
_entity_poly.entity_id
_entity_poly.type
_entity_poly.pdbx_seq_one_letter_code
_entity_poly.pdbx_strand_id
1 'polypeptide(L)'
;MQEGYIARIGRLVAASANTLIDSLENVAPVMVMEQTIREIDEAIDEVRQQLGKAEAARYLSSQSLNKDNARHVELQEQIEVAVKQGRDDLAEAAIARQMDIEAMLPVVEKSITDADAEIAELNSYIQALQAKKREMEEAKEEYRKAEAQTSGEPGVPGSAKPSERVEKATSAFNRVMNSAGAPGVSGNQDAAKLAELEALARSNRIQERLARIKSGSES
;
A
#
# COMPACT_ATOMS: atom_id res chain seq x y z
N MET A 1 3.21 -5.43 -11.35
CA MET A 1 4.51 -4.70 -11.44
C MET A 1 5.09 -4.26 -10.08
N GLN A 2 4.35 -4.43 -8.97
CA GLN A 2 4.82 -4.02 -7.62
C GLN A 2 5.88 -4.95 -7.01
N GLU A 3 5.88 -6.24 -7.33
CA GLU A 3 6.85 -7.19 -6.76
C GLU A 3 8.32 -6.93 -7.16
N GLY A 4 8.55 -6.32 -8.32
CA GLY A 4 9.92 -6.10 -8.83
C GLY A 4 10.70 -5.02 -8.06
N TYR A 5 10.07 -3.91 -7.66
CA TYR A 5 10.78 -2.83 -6.97
C TYR A 5 10.98 -3.13 -5.48
N ILE A 6 10.02 -3.75 -4.80
CA ILE A 6 10.15 -4.18 -3.40
C ILE A 6 11.32 -5.17 -3.24
N ALA A 7 11.41 -6.16 -4.16
CA ALA A 7 12.52 -7.10 -4.19
C ALA A 7 13.88 -6.41 -4.44
N ARG A 8 13.90 -5.34 -5.25
CA ARG A 8 15.11 -4.52 -5.47
C ARG A 8 15.50 -3.74 -4.22
N ILE A 9 14.53 -3.09 -3.56
CA ILE A 9 14.75 -2.40 -2.28
C ILE A 9 15.27 -3.36 -1.23
N GLY A 10 14.66 -4.54 -1.07
CA GLY A 10 15.11 -5.56 -0.12
C GLY A 10 16.57 -5.99 -0.35
N ARG A 11 16.99 -6.14 -1.60
CA ARG A 11 18.40 -6.44 -1.94
C ARG A 11 19.34 -5.29 -1.62
N LEU A 12 18.96 -4.04 -1.91
CA LEU A 12 19.77 -2.86 -1.61
C LEU A 12 19.94 -2.65 -0.10
N VAL A 13 18.89 -2.87 0.67
CA VAL A 13 18.93 -2.76 2.14
C VAL A 13 19.75 -3.91 2.75
N ALA A 14 19.67 -5.12 2.20
CA ALA A 14 20.41 -6.28 2.68
C ALA A 14 21.89 -6.28 2.27
N ALA A 15 22.28 -5.54 1.24
CA ALA A 15 23.67 -5.45 0.80
C ALA A 15 24.53 -4.79 1.90
N SER A 16 25.62 -5.43 2.33
CA SER A 16 26.56 -4.89 3.31
C SER A 16 27.76 -4.27 2.58
N ALA A 17 28.27 -3.13 3.08
CA ALA A 17 29.47 -2.51 2.54
C ALA A 17 30.67 -3.49 2.56
N ASN A 18 30.80 -4.29 3.64
CA ASN A 18 31.86 -5.28 3.78
C ASN A 18 31.74 -6.42 2.76
N THR A 19 30.52 -6.90 2.46
CA THR A 19 30.32 -7.95 1.43
C THR A 19 30.63 -7.44 0.02
N LEU A 20 30.45 -6.15 -0.24
CA LEU A 20 30.85 -5.53 -1.51
C LEU A 20 32.39 -5.43 -1.62
N ILE A 21 33.07 -5.08 -0.54
CA ILE A 21 34.54 -5.00 -0.50
C ILE A 21 35.18 -6.38 -0.65
N ASP A 22 34.67 -7.39 0.08
CA ASP A 22 35.22 -8.77 0.09
C ASP A 22 34.99 -9.51 -1.23
N SER A 23 33.99 -9.15 -2.02
CA SER A 23 33.70 -9.77 -3.32
C SER A 23 34.49 -9.21 -4.49
N LEU A 24 35.32 -8.17 -4.27
CA LEU A 24 35.97 -7.38 -5.32
C LEU A 24 37.50 -7.39 -5.25
N GLU A 25 38.12 -8.57 -5.20
CA GLU A 25 39.61 -8.69 -5.24
C GLU A 25 40.29 -8.00 -6.45
N ASN A 26 39.53 -7.56 -7.48
CA ASN A 26 40.09 -7.00 -8.71
C ASN A 26 39.36 -5.79 -9.33
N VAL A 27 38.39 -5.17 -8.65
CA VAL A 27 37.63 -4.01 -9.16
C VAL A 27 37.76 -2.88 -8.13
N ALA A 28 37.95 -1.63 -8.57
CA ALA A 28 38.04 -0.45 -7.70
C ALA A 28 36.82 -0.34 -6.75
N PRO A 29 36.94 -0.69 -5.46
CA PRO A 29 35.79 -0.77 -4.51
C PRO A 29 35.02 0.54 -4.42
N VAL A 30 35.72 1.67 -4.54
CA VAL A 30 35.11 3.00 -4.55
C VAL A 30 34.10 3.18 -5.68
N MET A 31 34.39 2.69 -6.89
CA MET A 31 33.47 2.81 -8.03
C MET A 31 32.19 1.98 -7.83
N VAL A 32 32.31 0.81 -7.19
CA VAL A 32 31.16 -0.04 -6.91
C VAL A 32 30.29 0.60 -5.82
N MET A 33 30.89 1.15 -4.76
CA MET A 33 30.16 1.89 -3.74
C MET A 33 29.43 3.11 -4.34
N GLU A 34 30.07 3.87 -5.21
CA GLU A 34 29.44 4.99 -5.92
C GLU A 34 28.30 4.55 -6.83
N GLN A 35 28.41 3.41 -7.49
CA GLN A 35 27.33 2.84 -8.26
C GLN A 35 26.17 2.41 -7.37
N THR A 36 26.45 1.74 -6.25
CA THR A 36 25.42 1.33 -5.27
C THR A 36 24.69 2.55 -4.68
N ILE A 37 25.43 3.62 -4.36
CA ILE A 37 24.83 4.87 -3.88
C ILE A 37 23.87 5.46 -4.93
N ARG A 38 24.23 5.46 -6.21
CA ARG A 38 23.33 5.90 -7.30
C ARG A 38 22.08 5.04 -7.39
N GLU A 39 22.22 3.72 -7.29
CA GLU A 39 21.09 2.78 -7.32
C GLU A 39 20.15 2.98 -6.11
N ILE A 40 20.70 3.31 -4.94
CA ILE A 40 19.91 3.65 -3.75
C ILE A 40 19.15 4.97 -3.98
N ASP A 41 19.77 5.99 -4.57
CA ASP A 41 19.09 7.26 -4.88
C ASP A 41 17.94 7.06 -5.88
N GLU A 42 18.16 6.29 -6.94
CA GLU A 42 17.10 5.92 -7.88
C GLU A 42 15.95 5.17 -7.19
N ALA A 43 16.27 4.23 -6.29
CA ALA A 43 15.27 3.50 -5.54
C ALA A 43 14.48 4.42 -4.59
N ILE A 44 15.13 5.39 -3.94
CA ILE A 44 14.46 6.41 -3.12
C ILE A 44 13.48 7.22 -3.97
N ASP A 45 13.87 7.64 -5.16
CA ASP A 45 13.00 8.43 -6.04
C ASP A 45 11.81 7.62 -6.57
N GLU A 46 12.01 6.34 -6.88
CA GLU A 46 10.91 5.42 -7.21
C GLU A 46 9.91 5.27 -6.05
N VAL A 47 10.40 5.07 -4.82
CA VAL A 47 9.54 4.96 -3.63
C VAL A 47 8.79 6.27 -3.37
N ARG A 48 9.44 7.43 -3.54
CA ARG A 48 8.78 8.74 -3.41
C ARG A 48 7.65 8.94 -4.42
N GLN A 49 7.82 8.43 -5.65
CA GLN A 49 6.73 8.48 -6.64
C GLN A 49 5.53 7.63 -6.23
N GLN A 50 5.77 6.44 -5.65
CA GLN A 50 4.67 5.59 -5.14
C GLN A 50 4.02 6.25 -3.91
N LEU A 51 4.82 6.82 -2.99
CA LEU A 51 4.32 7.58 -1.85
C LEU A 51 3.38 8.70 -2.29
N GLY A 52 3.76 9.51 -3.29
CA GLY A 52 2.90 10.56 -3.83
C GLY A 52 1.59 10.02 -4.41
N LYS A 53 1.59 8.83 -5.04
CA LYS A 53 0.36 8.19 -5.52
C LYS A 53 -0.54 7.71 -4.38
N ALA A 54 0.04 7.09 -3.35
CA ALA A 54 -0.70 6.64 -2.18
C ALA A 54 -1.32 7.83 -1.41
N GLU A 55 -0.57 8.92 -1.23
CA GLU A 55 -1.07 10.16 -0.64
C GLU A 55 -2.22 10.78 -1.45
N ALA A 56 -2.10 10.81 -2.77
CA ALA A 56 -3.16 11.28 -3.65
C ALA A 56 -4.41 10.40 -3.57
N ALA A 57 -4.27 9.07 -3.56
CA ALA A 57 -5.37 8.14 -3.39
C ALA A 57 -6.08 8.33 -2.05
N ARG A 58 -5.33 8.43 -0.95
CA ARG A 58 -5.85 8.74 0.38
C ARG A 58 -6.63 10.05 0.39
N TYR A 59 -6.07 11.11 -0.20
CA TYR A 59 -6.73 12.42 -0.27
C TYR A 59 -8.07 12.36 -1.01
N LEU A 60 -8.11 11.69 -2.17
CA LEU A 60 -9.33 11.53 -2.96
C LEU A 60 -10.38 10.71 -2.22
N SER A 61 -9.99 9.63 -1.54
CA SER A 61 -10.89 8.82 -0.73
C SER A 61 -11.44 9.64 0.46
N SER A 62 -10.60 10.42 1.13
CA SER A 62 -11.03 11.31 2.22
C SER A 62 -12.00 12.40 1.74
N GLN A 63 -11.75 12.95 0.55
CA GLN A 63 -12.67 13.92 -0.07
C GLN A 63 -14.01 13.27 -0.42
N SER A 64 -14.00 12.04 -0.96
CA SER A 64 -15.24 11.29 -1.22
C SER A 64 -16.00 11.02 0.06
N LEU A 65 -15.34 10.56 1.12
CA LEU A 65 -15.96 10.32 2.43
C LEU A 65 -16.67 11.57 2.96
N ASN A 66 -16.01 12.72 2.93
CA ASN A 66 -16.58 13.98 3.37
C ASN A 66 -17.82 14.39 2.54
N LYS A 67 -17.73 14.23 1.22
CA LYS A 67 -18.85 14.52 0.30
C LYS A 67 -20.03 13.57 0.55
N ASP A 68 -19.77 12.29 0.72
CA ASP A 68 -20.79 11.28 0.95
C ASP A 68 -21.49 11.49 2.30
N ASN A 69 -20.73 11.82 3.35
CA ASN A 69 -21.27 12.19 4.65
C ASN A 69 -22.14 13.46 4.58
N ALA A 70 -21.68 14.50 3.89
CA ALA A 70 -22.49 15.71 3.71
C ALA A 70 -23.79 15.40 2.94
N ARG A 71 -23.69 14.58 1.89
CA ARG A 71 -24.87 14.17 1.12
C ARG A 71 -25.83 13.30 1.92
N HIS A 72 -25.33 12.46 2.80
CA HIS A 72 -26.13 11.65 3.71
C HIS A 72 -26.98 12.52 4.64
N VAL A 73 -26.37 13.57 5.23
CA VAL A 73 -27.08 14.54 6.08
C VAL A 73 -28.14 15.31 5.29
N GLU A 74 -27.80 15.80 4.11
CA GLU A 74 -28.75 16.51 3.24
C GLU A 74 -29.95 15.63 2.85
N LEU A 75 -29.71 14.36 2.53
CA LEU A 75 -30.77 13.41 2.24
C LEU A 75 -31.68 13.16 3.46
N GLN A 76 -31.13 13.13 4.67
CA GLN A 76 -31.92 13.03 5.90
C GLN A 76 -32.92 14.19 6.02
N GLU A 77 -32.47 15.42 5.78
CA GLU A 77 -33.34 16.61 5.81
C GLU A 77 -34.43 16.52 4.72
N GLN A 78 -34.05 16.09 3.50
CA GLN A 78 -34.98 15.91 2.39
C GLN A 78 -36.05 14.85 2.68
N ILE A 79 -35.69 13.74 3.33
CA ILE A 79 -36.61 12.69 3.76
C ILE A 79 -37.63 13.25 4.75
N GLU A 80 -37.19 14.00 5.75
CA GLU A 80 -38.09 14.61 6.75
C GLU A 80 -39.08 15.59 6.11
N VAL A 81 -38.62 16.40 5.18
CA VAL A 81 -39.51 17.33 4.42
C VAL A 81 -40.52 16.56 3.60
N ALA A 82 -40.08 15.52 2.87
CA ALA A 82 -40.95 14.68 2.04
C ALA A 82 -42.03 14.00 2.88
N VAL A 83 -41.66 13.43 4.02
CA VAL A 83 -42.62 12.77 4.96
C VAL A 83 -43.65 13.79 5.50
N LYS A 84 -43.21 14.97 5.95
CA LYS A 84 -44.11 16.05 6.41
C LYS A 84 -45.11 16.50 5.35
N GLN A 85 -44.74 16.43 4.06
CA GLN A 85 -45.59 16.78 2.93
C GLN A 85 -46.43 15.62 2.40
N GLY A 86 -46.35 14.42 2.99
CA GLY A 86 -47.03 13.22 2.54
C GLY A 86 -46.56 12.68 1.18
N ARG A 87 -45.30 13.08 0.77
CA ARG A 87 -44.70 12.65 -0.48
C ARG A 87 -43.82 11.40 -0.25
N ASP A 88 -44.50 10.28 -0.07
CA ASP A 88 -43.84 8.98 0.18
C ASP A 88 -42.93 8.57 -0.98
N ASP A 89 -43.35 8.85 -2.22
CA ASP A 89 -42.55 8.62 -3.44
C ASP A 89 -41.18 9.25 -3.39
N LEU A 90 -41.07 10.50 -2.93
CA LEU A 90 -39.83 11.22 -2.79
C LEU A 90 -39.02 10.74 -1.58
N ALA A 91 -39.69 10.44 -0.47
CA ALA A 91 -39.04 9.91 0.71
C ALA A 91 -38.39 8.54 0.43
N GLU A 92 -39.07 7.63 -0.25
CA GLU A 92 -38.51 6.34 -0.66
C GLU A 92 -37.29 6.47 -1.56
N ALA A 93 -37.36 7.37 -2.55
CA ALA A 93 -36.21 7.63 -3.44
C ALA A 93 -34.98 8.18 -2.67
N ALA A 94 -35.22 9.09 -1.71
CA ALA A 94 -34.14 9.66 -0.90
C ALA A 94 -33.56 8.62 0.09
N ILE A 95 -34.40 7.79 0.71
CA ILE A 95 -33.98 6.66 1.58
C ILE A 95 -33.14 5.68 0.76
N ALA A 96 -33.58 5.30 -0.44
CA ALA A 96 -32.81 4.41 -1.32
C ALA A 96 -31.40 4.96 -1.57
N ARG A 97 -31.31 6.25 -1.86
CA ARG A 97 -30.01 6.91 -2.10
C ARG A 97 -29.15 6.99 -0.83
N GLN A 98 -29.78 7.25 0.32
CA GLN A 98 -29.08 7.28 1.60
C GLN A 98 -28.50 5.91 1.94
N MET A 99 -29.25 4.83 1.72
CA MET A 99 -28.78 3.45 1.89
C MET A 99 -27.62 3.08 0.96
N ASP A 100 -27.61 3.59 -0.29
CA ASP A 100 -26.49 3.38 -1.19
C ASP A 100 -25.20 4.04 -0.66
N ILE A 101 -25.31 5.26 -0.13
CA ILE A 101 -24.20 5.94 0.51
C ILE A 101 -23.72 5.15 1.73
N GLU A 102 -24.62 4.75 2.62
CA GLU A 102 -24.28 3.95 3.81
C GLU A 102 -23.55 2.65 3.46
N ALA A 103 -23.91 2.00 2.36
CA ALA A 103 -23.24 0.80 1.89
C ALA A 103 -21.82 1.07 1.34
N MET A 104 -21.58 2.29 0.81
CA MET A 104 -20.27 2.68 0.25
C MET A 104 -19.31 3.22 1.30
N LEU A 105 -19.78 3.83 2.40
CA LEU A 105 -18.94 4.42 3.44
C LEU A 105 -17.85 3.46 3.94
N PRO A 106 -18.14 2.20 4.34
CA PRO A 106 -17.12 1.29 4.83
C PRO A 106 -16.07 0.92 3.77
N VAL A 107 -16.43 0.95 2.48
CA VAL A 107 -15.49 0.69 1.37
C VAL A 107 -14.50 1.85 1.24
N VAL A 108 -15.00 3.09 1.33
CA VAL A 108 -14.18 4.31 1.27
C VAL A 108 -13.28 4.42 2.50
N GLU A 109 -13.80 4.15 3.70
CA GLU A 109 -13.03 4.12 4.95
C GLU A 109 -11.91 3.08 4.91
N LYS A 110 -12.22 1.88 4.38
CA LYS A 110 -11.20 0.86 4.16
C LYS A 110 -10.12 1.32 3.19
N SER A 111 -10.50 1.99 2.09
CA SER A 111 -9.54 2.52 1.12
C SER A 111 -8.59 3.56 1.74
N ILE A 112 -9.09 4.40 2.67
CA ILE A 112 -8.26 5.34 3.43
C ILE A 112 -7.28 4.59 4.32
N THR A 113 -7.76 3.59 5.07
CA THR A 113 -6.93 2.78 5.97
C THR A 113 -5.85 2.02 5.22
N ASP A 114 -6.18 1.43 4.08
CA ASP A 114 -5.24 0.71 3.23
C ASP A 114 -4.16 1.67 2.67
N ALA A 115 -4.57 2.88 2.24
CA ALA A 115 -3.64 3.90 1.79
C ALA A 115 -2.72 4.43 2.91
N ASP A 116 -3.23 4.61 4.13
CA ASP A 116 -2.43 5.01 5.30
C ASP A 116 -1.38 3.94 5.64
N ALA A 117 -1.73 2.66 5.55
CA ALA A 117 -0.80 1.56 5.75
C ALA A 117 0.31 1.55 4.67
N GLU A 118 -0.06 1.74 3.40
CA GLU A 118 0.89 1.83 2.29
C GLU A 118 1.85 3.03 2.45
N ILE A 119 1.33 4.20 2.83
CA ILE A 119 2.12 5.41 3.12
C ILE A 119 3.14 5.14 4.24
N ALA A 120 2.72 4.48 5.33
CA ALA A 120 3.61 4.15 6.44
C ALA A 120 4.73 3.20 6.00
N GLU A 121 4.41 2.18 5.22
CA GLU A 121 5.37 1.22 4.67
C GLU A 121 6.38 1.91 3.73
N LEU A 122 5.92 2.73 2.78
CA LEU A 122 6.77 3.46 1.85
C LEU A 122 7.71 4.43 2.57
N ASN A 123 7.25 5.12 3.61
CA ASN A 123 8.09 5.97 4.44
C ASN A 123 9.17 5.15 5.18
N SER A 124 8.85 3.95 5.65
CA SER A 124 9.84 3.07 6.29
C SER A 124 10.93 2.64 5.30
N TYR A 125 10.56 2.34 4.04
CA TYR A 125 11.54 2.03 2.98
C TYR A 125 12.45 3.21 2.68
N ILE A 126 11.92 4.43 2.59
CA ILE A 126 12.75 5.63 2.38
C ILE A 126 13.76 5.79 3.52
N GLN A 127 13.33 5.61 4.78
CA GLN A 127 14.22 5.71 5.93
C GLN A 127 15.32 4.64 5.90
N ALA A 128 14.97 3.39 5.58
CA ALA A 128 15.94 2.30 5.47
C ALA A 128 16.96 2.55 4.34
N LEU A 129 16.51 2.98 3.17
CA LEU A 129 17.38 3.32 2.04
C LEU A 129 18.30 4.51 2.35
N GLN A 130 17.80 5.54 3.02
CA GLN A 130 18.63 6.69 3.44
C GLN A 130 19.67 6.29 4.48
N ALA A 131 19.33 5.40 5.42
CA ALA A 131 20.28 4.85 6.37
C ALA A 131 21.38 4.05 5.63
N LYS A 132 20.97 3.24 4.66
CA LYS A 132 21.88 2.45 3.83
C LYS A 132 22.81 3.31 2.98
N LYS A 133 22.28 4.38 2.41
CA LYS A 133 23.08 5.36 1.66
C LYS A 133 24.18 5.94 2.54
N ARG A 134 23.83 6.39 3.76
CA ARG A 134 24.83 6.93 4.70
C ARG A 134 25.92 5.92 5.05
N GLU A 135 25.53 4.66 5.34
CA GLU A 135 26.49 3.57 5.59
C GLU A 135 27.47 3.40 4.41
N MET A 136 26.98 3.43 3.18
CA MET A 136 27.82 3.30 1.98
C MET A 136 28.72 4.53 1.77
N GLU A 137 28.23 5.72 2.04
CA GLU A 137 29.02 6.96 1.96
C GLU A 137 30.16 6.97 2.99
N GLU A 138 29.87 6.56 4.24
CA GLU A 138 30.86 6.44 5.29
C GLU A 138 31.92 5.39 4.95
N ALA A 139 31.52 4.19 4.52
CA ALA A 139 32.45 3.14 4.11
C ALA A 139 33.33 3.57 2.92
N LYS A 140 32.76 4.30 1.96
CA LYS A 140 33.53 4.86 0.83
C LYS A 140 34.61 5.83 1.30
N GLU A 141 34.30 6.72 2.24
CA GLU A 141 35.25 7.68 2.78
C GLU A 141 36.32 7.01 3.65
N GLU A 142 35.98 5.99 4.43
CA GLU A 142 36.96 5.20 5.18
C GLU A 142 37.91 4.47 4.25
N TYR A 143 37.42 3.85 3.19
CA TYR A 143 38.24 3.16 2.20
C TYR A 143 39.20 4.14 1.50
N ARG A 144 38.73 5.31 1.08
CA ARG A 144 39.58 6.35 0.47
C ARG A 144 40.73 6.82 1.41
N LYS A 145 40.44 6.97 2.70
CA LYS A 145 41.43 7.34 3.69
C LYS A 145 42.45 6.23 3.89
N ALA A 146 42.02 4.97 3.95
CA ALA A 146 42.93 3.83 4.06
C ALA A 146 43.81 3.69 2.82
N GLU A 147 43.28 3.87 1.62
CA GLU A 147 44.04 3.83 0.36
C GLU A 147 45.08 4.96 0.28
N ALA A 148 44.72 6.15 0.74
CA ALA A 148 45.65 7.28 0.80
C ALA A 148 46.82 7.07 1.79
N GLN A 149 46.57 6.32 2.88
CA GLN A 149 47.63 5.97 3.87
C GLN A 149 48.51 4.83 3.39
N THR A 150 47.98 3.86 2.63
CA THR A 150 48.78 2.73 2.09
C THR A 150 49.57 3.08 0.86
N SER A 151 49.25 4.15 0.15
CA SER A 151 50.07 4.65 -1.02
C SER A 151 51.45 5.17 -0.62
N GLY A 152 51.82 5.13 0.67
CA GLY A 152 53.10 5.58 1.20
C GLY A 152 54.11 4.48 1.53
N GLU A 153 53.79 3.19 1.44
CA GLU A 153 54.75 2.09 1.72
C GLU A 153 54.53 0.89 0.79
N PRO A 154 55.60 0.42 0.08
CA PRO A 154 55.48 -0.81 -0.72
C PRO A 154 55.86 -2.02 0.14
N GLY A 155 54.91 -2.87 0.46
CA GLY A 155 55.22 -4.08 1.23
C GLY A 155 54.06 -5.06 1.45
N VAL A 156 54.04 -6.14 0.64
CA VAL A 156 53.63 -7.51 0.88
C VAL A 156 52.15 -7.86 1.00
N PRO A 157 51.59 -8.74 0.14
CA PRO A 157 50.21 -9.26 0.25
C PRO A 157 50.16 -10.43 1.24
N GLY A 158 49.32 -10.29 2.24
CA GLY A 158 48.98 -11.33 3.18
C GLY A 158 47.61 -11.91 2.87
N SER A 159 47.60 -13.15 2.42
CA SER A 159 46.40 -13.96 2.17
C SER A 159 45.67 -14.34 3.46
N ALA A 160 44.38 -14.14 3.49
CA ALA A 160 43.49 -14.89 4.38
C ALA A 160 42.17 -15.17 3.67
N LYS A 161 41.91 -16.46 3.41
CA LYS A 161 40.61 -16.97 2.95
C LYS A 161 39.60 -16.98 4.09
N PRO A 162 38.32 -16.68 3.82
CA PRO A 162 37.25 -17.42 4.43
C PRO A 162 36.27 -17.98 3.40
N SER A 163 36.18 -19.28 3.38
CA SER A 163 35.11 -20.02 2.75
C SER A 163 34.02 -20.40 3.78
N GLU A 164 32.83 -20.68 3.25
CA GLU A 164 31.74 -21.42 3.91
C GLU A 164 30.92 -20.73 4.99
N ARG A 165 29.84 -20.06 4.53
CA ARG A 165 28.56 -19.97 5.30
C ARG A 165 27.39 -19.24 4.59
N VAL A 166 27.05 -19.55 3.34
CA VAL A 166 25.89 -18.91 2.67
C VAL A 166 24.98 -19.89 1.93
N GLU A 167 24.75 -21.09 2.45
CA GLU A 167 23.91 -22.06 1.73
C GLU A 167 22.65 -22.53 2.47
N LYS A 168 22.13 -21.80 3.45
CA LYS A 168 20.93 -22.24 4.21
C LYS A 168 19.73 -21.30 4.27
N ALA A 169 19.69 -20.18 3.54
CA ALA A 169 18.59 -19.21 3.67
C ALA A 169 17.58 -19.18 2.49
N THR A 170 17.80 -19.91 1.40
CA THR A 170 16.98 -19.78 0.17
C THR A 170 15.83 -20.79 0.04
N SER A 171 15.65 -21.74 0.95
CA SER A 171 14.67 -22.83 0.79
C SER A 171 13.31 -22.66 1.49
N ALA A 172 13.12 -21.59 2.27
CA ALA A 172 11.87 -21.38 3.02
C ALA A 172 10.81 -20.53 2.27
N PHE A 173 11.21 -19.76 1.26
CA PHE A 173 10.32 -18.78 0.59
C PHE A 173 9.39 -19.38 -0.48
N ASN A 174 9.75 -20.53 -1.05
CA ASN A 174 9.02 -21.11 -2.21
C ASN A 174 7.80 -21.97 -1.86
N ARG A 175 7.40 -22.13 -0.59
CA ARG A 175 6.26 -22.98 -0.20
C ARG A 175 4.92 -22.27 -0.01
N VAL A 176 4.87 -20.95 -0.03
CA VAL A 176 3.64 -20.18 0.28
C VAL A 176 2.84 -19.80 -0.96
N MET A 177 3.41 -19.83 -2.17
CA MET A 177 2.76 -19.32 -3.39
C MET A 177 1.89 -20.32 -4.18
N ASN A 178 1.66 -21.54 -3.68
CA ASN A 178 0.98 -22.57 -4.51
C ASN A 178 -0.40 -23.04 -4.01
N SER A 179 -1.16 -22.23 -3.25
CA SER A 179 -2.52 -22.61 -2.86
C SER A 179 -3.51 -21.46 -2.98
N ALA A 180 -3.82 -21.04 -4.20
CA ALA A 180 -5.00 -20.26 -4.50
C ALA A 180 -5.68 -20.83 -5.74
N GLY A 181 -6.46 -21.89 -5.53
CA GLY A 181 -7.35 -22.44 -6.53
C GLY A 181 -8.59 -21.56 -6.69
N ALA A 182 -8.91 -21.21 -7.92
CA ALA A 182 -10.12 -20.48 -8.28
C ALA A 182 -11.38 -21.36 -8.14
N PRO A 183 -12.50 -20.86 -7.59
CA PRO A 183 -13.78 -21.57 -7.68
C PRO A 183 -14.47 -21.24 -9.01
N GLY A 184 -14.95 -22.29 -9.66
CA GLY A 184 -15.62 -22.24 -10.95
C GLY A 184 -16.98 -21.54 -10.89
N VAL A 185 -17.27 -20.82 -11.97
CA VAL A 185 -18.54 -20.17 -12.24
C VAL A 185 -19.53 -21.20 -12.77
N SER A 186 -20.58 -21.48 -12.00
CA SER A 186 -21.75 -22.23 -12.45
C SER A 186 -23.01 -21.48 -12.06
N GLY A 187 -23.86 -21.15 -13.02
CA GLY A 187 -25.27 -20.83 -12.74
C GLY A 187 -25.81 -19.46 -13.17
N ASN A 188 -25.98 -19.23 -14.48
CA ASN A 188 -26.59 -17.99 -14.99
C ASN A 188 -28.11 -17.83 -14.70
N GLN A 189 -28.79 -18.93 -14.30
CA GLN A 189 -30.25 -18.88 -13.96
C GLN A 189 -30.52 -18.54 -12.48
N ASP A 190 -29.57 -18.88 -11.60
CA ASP A 190 -29.70 -18.54 -10.18
C ASP A 190 -29.35 -17.08 -9.90
N ALA A 191 -28.47 -16.46 -10.73
CA ALA A 191 -28.11 -15.07 -10.61
C ALA A 191 -29.29 -14.11 -10.83
N ALA A 192 -30.20 -14.41 -11.78
CA ALA A 192 -31.39 -13.58 -12.04
C ALA A 192 -32.39 -13.64 -10.87
N LYS A 193 -32.60 -14.83 -10.29
CA LYS A 193 -33.48 -14.99 -9.11
C LYS A 193 -32.88 -14.35 -7.85
N LEU A 194 -31.58 -14.42 -7.69
CA LEU A 194 -30.89 -13.74 -6.59
C LEU A 194 -31.00 -12.21 -6.72
N ALA A 195 -30.83 -11.65 -7.92
CA ALA A 195 -31.01 -10.21 -8.17
C ALA A 195 -32.44 -9.75 -7.88
N GLU A 196 -33.48 -10.57 -8.21
CA GLU A 196 -34.88 -10.27 -7.89
C GLU A 196 -35.12 -10.31 -6.38
N LEU A 197 -34.58 -11.31 -5.67
CA LEU A 197 -34.65 -11.38 -4.21
C LEU A 197 -33.92 -10.19 -3.54
N GLU A 198 -32.79 -9.78 -4.04
CA GLU A 198 -32.07 -8.59 -3.56
C GLU A 198 -32.89 -7.31 -3.75
N ALA A 199 -33.55 -7.16 -4.92
CA ALA A 199 -34.42 -6.03 -5.21
C ALA A 199 -35.62 -5.97 -4.28
N LEU A 200 -36.30 -7.12 -4.01
CA LEU A 200 -37.39 -7.24 -3.07
C LEU A 200 -36.95 -6.94 -1.62
N ALA A 201 -35.80 -7.50 -1.21
CA ALA A 201 -35.26 -7.25 0.12
C ALA A 201 -34.86 -5.77 0.32
N ARG A 202 -34.39 -5.13 -0.74
CA ARG A 202 -34.06 -3.68 -0.74
C ARG A 202 -35.35 -2.85 -0.62
N SER A 203 -36.39 -3.15 -1.41
CA SER A 203 -37.67 -2.45 -1.35
C SER A 203 -38.29 -2.54 0.05
N ASN A 204 -38.28 -3.74 0.66
CA ASN A 204 -38.80 -3.94 2.01
C ASN A 204 -38.02 -3.09 3.04
N ARG A 205 -36.71 -3.07 2.97
CA ARG A 205 -35.88 -2.23 3.88
C ARG A 205 -36.15 -0.74 3.74
N ILE A 206 -36.41 -0.25 2.52
CA ILE A 206 -36.80 1.14 2.27
C ILE A 206 -38.15 1.43 2.94
N GLN A 207 -39.15 0.57 2.75
CA GLN A 207 -40.45 0.75 3.33
C GLN A 207 -40.45 0.67 4.86
N GLU A 208 -39.72 -0.27 5.45
CA GLU A 208 -39.54 -0.36 6.89
C GLU A 208 -38.90 0.90 7.47
N ARG A 209 -37.87 1.45 6.78
CA ARG A 209 -37.21 2.68 7.20
C ARG A 209 -38.15 3.89 7.10
N LEU A 210 -38.94 3.98 6.02
CA LEU A 210 -39.96 5.01 5.86
C LEU A 210 -41.02 4.94 6.95
N ALA A 211 -41.53 3.74 7.26
CA ALA A 211 -42.52 3.53 8.31
C ALA A 211 -41.99 3.96 9.69
N ARG A 212 -40.73 3.65 9.99
CA ARG A 212 -40.04 4.07 11.23
C ARG A 212 -39.88 5.58 11.33
N ILE A 213 -39.53 6.25 10.24
CA ILE A 213 -39.41 7.71 10.21
C ILE A 213 -40.77 8.36 10.44
N LYS A 214 -41.81 7.87 9.81
CA LYS A 214 -43.21 8.36 10.02
C LYS A 214 -43.66 8.22 11.46
N SER A 215 -43.46 7.06 12.08
CA SER A 215 -43.82 6.84 13.49
C SER A 215 -43.04 7.73 14.47
N GLY A 216 -41.80 8.07 14.14
CA GLY A 216 -40.98 8.99 14.93
C GLY A 216 -41.32 10.47 14.74
N SER A 217 -41.98 10.84 13.64
CA SER A 217 -42.41 12.21 13.37
C SER A 217 -43.78 12.58 13.95
N GLU A 218 -44.54 11.60 14.42
CA GLU A 218 -45.85 11.77 15.05
C GLU A 218 -45.78 11.91 16.59
N SER A 219 -44.59 11.79 17.19
CA SER A 219 -44.31 11.95 18.63
C SER A 219 -43.71 13.27 18.97
#